data_d3cfe44e9db5d4f1fee02a8f65576070
#
_entry.id   d3cfe44e9db5d4f1fee02a8f65576070
#
_cell.length_a   1.000
_cell.length_b   1.000
_cell.length_c   1.000
_cell.angle_alpha   90.00
_cell.angle_beta   90.00
_cell.angle_gamma   90.00
#
_symmetry.space_group_name_H-M   'P 1'
#
loop_
_entity.id
_entity.type
_entity.pdbx_description
1 polymer ?
#
loop_
_entity_poly.entity_id
_entity_poly.type
_entity_poly.pdbx_seq_one_letter_code
_entity_poly.pdbx_strand_id
1 'polypeptide(L)'
;MDVAVLTVGDELLAGDTTNTNATWLGRRLTERGATVRRVVVVPDDVGVIEADVRDLAERYDAVLVTGGLGPTHDDVTMDGVAAAFDRELVEHPDAAAWFADHDTYSHADLTDGTAHLPEGARMLPNDEGVAPGAVVANCYVLPGVPDEMKAMFEQVAGEFAGEKRHVEVVYAAEPESALIDRIEAVRERFGVDVGSYPGDGVRLKIQGTDAETVREAADWLRERVEG
;
A
#
# COMPACT_ATOMS: atom_id res chain seq x y z
N MET A 1 5.41 -11.02 -6.66
CA MET A 1 4.85 -10.83 -5.32
C MET A 1 3.51 -10.14 -5.44
N ASP A 2 2.44 -10.81 -5.03
CA ASP A 2 1.08 -10.29 -5.06
C ASP A 2 0.71 -9.73 -3.68
N VAL A 3 0.25 -8.47 -3.62
CA VAL A 3 0.04 -7.72 -2.38
C VAL A 3 -1.40 -7.24 -2.29
N ALA A 4 -1.99 -7.30 -1.09
CA ALA A 4 -3.22 -6.59 -0.75
C ALA A 4 -2.92 -5.35 0.10
N VAL A 5 -3.74 -4.32 -0.05
CA VAL A 5 -3.73 -3.12 0.81
C VAL A 5 -5.09 -3.02 1.48
N LEU A 6 -5.10 -2.93 2.79
CA LEU A 6 -6.29 -2.70 3.60
C LEU A 6 -6.12 -1.35 4.30
N THR A 7 -7.09 -0.47 4.15
CA THR A 7 -7.11 0.83 4.83
C THR A 7 -8.26 0.86 5.81
N VAL A 8 -7.96 1.22 7.04
CA VAL A 8 -8.91 1.32 8.14
C VAL A 8 -9.25 2.78 8.36
N GLY A 9 -10.53 3.12 8.46
CA GLY A 9 -11.01 4.45 8.77
C GLY A 9 -12.45 4.70 8.32
N ASP A 10 -13.31 5.06 9.27
CA ASP A 10 -14.70 5.43 9.02
C ASP A 10 -14.80 6.68 8.12
N GLU A 11 -13.87 7.63 8.22
CA GLU A 11 -13.79 8.84 7.41
C GLU A 11 -13.53 8.56 5.92
N LEU A 12 -12.88 7.43 5.62
CA LEU A 12 -12.67 6.98 4.24
C LEU A 12 -13.98 6.43 3.66
N LEU A 13 -14.75 5.68 4.46
CA LEU A 13 -16.03 5.12 4.06
C LEU A 13 -17.10 6.22 3.93
N ALA A 14 -17.07 7.22 4.80
CA ALA A 14 -17.95 8.39 4.73
C ALA A 14 -17.63 9.31 3.52
N GLY A 15 -16.42 9.20 2.95
CA GLY A 15 -15.97 10.07 1.88
C GLY A 15 -15.46 11.43 2.36
N ASP A 16 -15.25 11.60 3.65
CA ASP A 16 -14.72 12.83 4.26
C ASP A 16 -13.23 13.00 3.95
N THR A 17 -12.52 11.88 3.72
CA THR A 17 -11.10 11.85 3.40
C THR A 17 -10.85 10.99 2.16
N THR A 18 -9.91 11.44 1.31
CA THR A 18 -9.47 10.66 0.15
C THR A 18 -8.39 9.65 0.56
N ASN A 19 -8.52 8.39 0.12
CA ASN A 19 -7.54 7.34 0.36
C ASN A 19 -6.22 7.57 -0.40
N THR A 20 -5.41 8.50 0.07
CA THR A 20 -4.12 8.85 -0.52
C THR A 20 -3.05 7.80 -0.19
N ASN A 21 -3.17 7.11 0.95
CA ASN A 21 -2.24 6.06 1.38
C ASN A 21 -2.25 4.87 0.41
N ALA A 22 -3.42 4.32 0.09
CA ALA A 22 -3.51 3.24 -0.88
C ALA A 22 -3.00 3.65 -2.27
N THR A 23 -3.25 4.89 -2.68
CA THR A 23 -2.73 5.42 -3.95
C THR A 23 -1.21 5.47 -3.97
N TRP A 24 -0.59 5.96 -2.88
CA TRP A 24 0.86 6.06 -2.76
C TRP A 24 1.51 4.67 -2.66
N LEU A 25 0.99 3.79 -1.80
CA LEU A 25 1.45 2.41 -1.66
C LEU A 25 1.38 1.65 -2.98
N GLY A 26 0.26 1.78 -3.72
CA GLY A 26 0.10 1.15 -5.02
C GLY A 26 1.17 1.54 -6.04
N ARG A 27 1.54 2.82 -6.07
CA ARG A 27 2.65 3.31 -6.91
C ARG A 27 4.00 2.75 -6.44
N ARG A 28 4.27 2.88 -5.15
CA ARG A 28 5.55 2.49 -4.56
C ARG A 28 5.83 1.00 -4.68
N LEU A 29 4.82 0.15 -4.45
CA LEU A 29 4.89 -1.29 -4.65
C LEU A 29 5.14 -1.66 -6.12
N THR A 30 4.43 -1.00 -7.04
CA THR A 30 4.62 -1.22 -8.49
C THR A 30 6.04 -0.85 -8.93
N GLU A 31 6.61 0.25 -8.43
CA GLU A 31 7.99 0.66 -8.70
C GLU A 31 9.01 -0.39 -8.22
N ARG A 32 8.68 -1.15 -7.20
CA ARG A 32 9.51 -2.23 -6.65
C ARG A 32 9.26 -3.58 -7.31
N GLY A 33 8.31 -3.67 -8.23
CA GLY A 33 7.96 -4.89 -8.96
C GLY A 33 6.95 -5.78 -8.25
N ALA A 34 6.36 -5.33 -7.14
CA ALA A 34 5.22 -6.00 -6.53
C ALA A 34 3.92 -5.60 -7.24
N THR A 35 2.92 -6.47 -7.21
CA THR A 35 1.63 -6.23 -7.86
C THR A 35 0.54 -6.10 -6.80
N VAL A 36 -0.06 -4.93 -6.69
CA VAL A 36 -1.26 -4.77 -5.85
C VAL A 36 -2.45 -5.41 -6.56
N ARG A 37 -3.01 -6.46 -5.96
CA ARG A 37 -4.16 -7.21 -6.48
C ARG A 37 -5.47 -6.75 -5.89
N ARG A 38 -5.44 -6.22 -4.67
CA ARG A 38 -6.64 -5.80 -3.98
C ARG A 38 -6.38 -4.58 -3.10
N VAL A 39 -7.33 -3.66 -3.07
CA VAL A 39 -7.42 -2.57 -2.11
C VAL A 39 -8.78 -2.67 -1.47
N VAL A 40 -8.81 -2.68 -0.14
CA VAL A 40 -10.04 -2.74 0.67
C VAL A 40 -10.05 -1.56 1.61
N VAL A 41 -11.21 -0.98 1.85
CA VAL A 41 -11.45 0.01 2.89
C VAL A 41 -12.43 -0.59 3.88
N VAL A 42 -12.10 -0.55 5.16
CA VAL A 42 -12.91 -1.12 6.24
C VAL A 42 -13.15 -0.10 7.35
N PRO A 43 -14.24 -0.24 8.13
CA PRO A 43 -14.48 0.59 9.30
C PRO A 43 -13.49 0.28 10.43
N ASP A 44 -13.49 1.14 11.43
CA ASP A 44 -12.78 0.95 12.71
C ASP A 44 -13.53 -0.06 13.59
N ASP A 45 -13.59 -1.33 13.13
CA ASP A 45 -14.25 -2.45 13.79
C ASP A 45 -13.33 -3.67 13.84
N VAL A 46 -13.05 -4.17 15.05
CA VAL A 46 -12.12 -5.29 15.29
C VAL A 46 -12.51 -6.53 14.48
N GLY A 47 -13.81 -6.89 14.48
CA GLY A 47 -14.27 -8.11 13.83
C GLY A 47 -14.19 -8.04 12.29
N VAL A 48 -14.42 -6.85 11.73
CA VAL A 48 -14.27 -6.61 10.29
C VAL A 48 -12.81 -6.65 9.88
N ILE A 49 -11.94 -5.96 10.65
CA ILE A 49 -10.48 -5.96 10.42
C ILE A 49 -9.93 -7.39 10.51
N GLU A 50 -10.30 -8.14 11.58
CA GLU A 50 -9.90 -9.54 11.75
C GLU A 50 -10.24 -10.39 10.52
N ALA A 51 -11.50 -10.34 10.11
CA ALA A 51 -12.01 -11.17 9.01
C ALA A 51 -11.28 -10.86 7.68
N ASP A 52 -11.15 -9.56 7.35
CA ASP A 52 -10.50 -9.15 6.11
C ASP A 52 -8.99 -9.40 6.13
N VAL A 53 -8.29 -9.11 7.23
CA VAL A 53 -6.84 -9.39 7.35
C VAL A 53 -6.57 -10.87 7.22
N ARG A 54 -7.35 -11.74 7.88
CA ARG A 54 -7.22 -13.20 7.80
C ARG A 54 -7.40 -13.69 6.36
N ASP A 55 -8.47 -13.29 5.69
CA ASP A 55 -8.74 -13.66 4.29
C ASP A 55 -7.65 -13.18 3.33
N LEU A 56 -7.19 -11.94 3.51
CA LEU A 56 -6.15 -11.37 2.66
C LEU A 56 -4.78 -12.03 2.90
N ALA A 57 -4.42 -12.31 4.17
CA ALA A 57 -3.15 -12.94 4.51
C ALA A 57 -3.03 -14.39 3.98
N GLU A 58 -4.15 -15.10 3.87
CA GLU A 58 -4.18 -16.44 3.26
C GLU A 58 -4.03 -16.42 1.74
N ARG A 59 -4.44 -15.34 1.06
CA ARG A 59 -4.53 -15.26 -0.40
C ARG A 59 -3.36 -14.56 -1.06
N TYR A 60 -2.68 -13.67 -0.35
CA TYR A 60 -1.64 -12.82 -0.92
C TYR A 60 -0.30 -13.04 -0.21
N ASP A 61 0.77 -12.78 -0.94
CA ASP A 61 2.13 -12.89 -0.40
C ASP A 61 2.38 -11.92 0.75
N ALA A 62 1.73 -10.74 0.72
CA ALA A 62 1.78 -9.75 1.79
C ALA A 62 0.48 -8.92 1.86
N VAL A 63 0.17 -8.45 3.07
CA VAL A 63 -0.92 -7.51 3.36
C VAL A 63 -0.33 -6.27 4.00
N LEU A 64 -0.60 -5.10 3.43
CA LEU A 64 -0.32 -3.81 4.05
C LEU A 64 -1.61 -3.26 4.66
N VAL A 65 -1.61 -3.06 5.96
CA VAL A 65 -2.71 -2.44 6.70
C VAL A 65 -2.29 -1.02 7.07
N THR A 66 -3.15 -0.01 6.89
CA THR A 66 -2.86 1.37 7.26
C THR A 66 -4.07 2.06 7.86
N GLY A 67 -3.86 2.78 8.95
CA GLY A 67 -4.89 3.47 9.73
C GLY A 67 -5.17 2.81 11.07
N GLY A 68 -5.87 3.51 11.96
CA GLY A 68 -6.34 3.01 13.25
C GLY A 68 -5.24 2.61 14.24
N LEU A 69 -4.12 3.36 14.28
CA LEU A 69 -3.00 3.14 15.22
C LEU A 69 -2.84 4.27 16.25
N GLY A 70 -3.71 5.25 16.25
CA GLY A 70 -3.65 6.36 17.20
C GLY A 70 -4.01 5.93 18.61
N PRO A 71 -4.01 6.89 19.55
CA PRO A 71 -4.29 6.62 20.95
C PRO A 71 -5.78 6.72 21.31
N THR A 72 -6.68 6.84 20.33
CA THR A 72 -8.10 7.02 20.58
C THR A 72 -8.82 5.66 20.65
N HIS A 73 -10.02 5.63 21.20
CA HIS A 73 -10.76 4.38 21.46
C HIS A 73 -11.28 3.68 20.19
N ASP A 74 -11.26 4.36 19.09
CA ASP A 74 -11.58 3.90 17.74
C ASP A 74 -10.36 3.38 16.97
N ASP A 75 -9.15 3.57 17.50
CA ASP A 75 -7.91 3.01 16.93
C ASP A 75 -7.76 1.53 17.35
N VAL A 76 -8.41 0.63 16.63
CA VAL A 76 -8.53 -0.80 16.95
C VAL A 76 -7.82 -1.72 15.99
N THR A 77 -6.98 -1.18 15.13
CA THR A 77 -6.33 -1.95 14.06
C THR A 77 -5.41 -3.05 14.61
N MET A 78 -4.63 -2.76 15.66
CA MET A 78 -3.76 -3.77 16.28
C MET A 78 -4.55 -4.92 16.90
N ASP A 79 -5.73 -4.64 17.50
CA ASP A 79 -6.62 -5.68 18.06
C ASP A 79 -7.14 -6.60 16.95
N GLY A 80 -7.62 -6.02 15.83
CA GLY A 80 -8.10 -6.79 14.69
C GLY A 80 -7.01 -7.62 14.02
N VAL A 81 -5.80 -7.07 13.88
CA VAL A 81 -4.66 -7.80 13.34
C VAL A 81 -4.20 -8.91 14.29
N ALA A 82 -4.12 -8.65 15.59
CA ALA A 82 -3.77 -9.69 16.58
C ALA A 82 -4.78 -10.86 16.51
N ALA A 83 -6.08 -10.56 16.49
CA ALA A 83 -7.14 -11.55 16.36
C ALA A 83 -7.04 -12.35 15.03
N ALA A 84 -6.70 -11.69 13.91
CA ALA A 84 -6.55 -12.34 12.61
C ALA A 84 -5.49 -13.44 12.60
N PHE A 85 -4.46 -13.34 13.44
CA PHE A 85 -3.39 -14.31 13.57
C PHE A 85 -3.45 -15.14 14.86
N ASP A 86 -4.57 -15.10 15.60
CA ASP A 86 -4.78 -15.77 16.86
C ASP A 86 -3.66 -15.43 17.88
N ARG A 87 -3.28 -14.15 17.98
CA ARG A 87 -2.25 -13.60 18.86
C ARG A 87 -2.88 -12.73 19.94
N GLU A 88 -2.25 -12.70 21.11
CA GLU A 88 -2.58 -11.71 22.15
C GLU A 88 -1.82 -10.40 21.89
N LEU A 89 -2.41 -9.26 22.30
CA LEU A 89 -1.66 -8.01 22.41
C LEU A 89 -0.87 -8.04 23.71
N VAL A 90 0.45 -7.89 23.60
CA VAL A 90 1.35 -7.89 24.74
C VAL A 90 2.25 -6.65 24.72
N GLU A 91 2.69 -6.21 25.90
CA GLU A 91 3.72 -5.18 25.97
C GLU A 91 4.98 -5.65 25.24
N HIS A 92 5.36 -4.93 24.17
CA HIS A 92 6.49 -5.30 23.33
C HIS A 92 7.78 -4.66 23.87
N PRO A 93 8.84 -5.46 24.16
CA PRO A 93 10.06 -4.95 24.80
C PRO A 93 10.73 -3.82 24.00
N ASP A 94 10.80 -3.95 22.66
CA ASP A 94 11.42 -2.93 21.82
C ASP A 94 10.57 -1.66 21.77
N ALA A 95 9.23 -1.76 21.79
CA ALA A 95 8.34 -0.62 21.84
C ALA A 95 8.47 0.11 23.18
N ALA A 96 8.49 -0.62 24.28
CA ALA A 96 8.71 -0.04 25.60
C ALA A 96 10.08 0.63 25.73
N ALA A 97 11.13 0.02 25.20
CA ALA A 97 12.48 0.62 25.17
C ALA A 97 12.54 1.87 24.28
N TRP A 98 11.89 1.81 23.10
CA TRP A 98 11.83 2.95 22.17
C TRP A 98 11.17 4.16 22.81
N PHE A 99 10.03 3.98 23.50
CA PHE A 99 9.36 5.05 24.23
C PHE A 99 10.19 5.59 25.38
N ALA A 100 10.93 4.73 26.10
CA ALA A 100 11.80 5.15 27.20
C ALA A 100 12.97 6.03 26.74
N ASP A 101 13.46 5.84 25.54
CA ASP A 101 14.57 6.60 24.95
C ASP A 101 14.12 7.91 24.25
N HIS A 102 12.81 8.06 23.98
CA HIS A 102 12.25 9.25 23.34
C HIS A 102 11.55 10.16 24.35
N ASP A 103 12.32 11.06 25.00
CA ASP A 103 11.86 12.05 25.98
C ASP A 103 10.73 13.00 25.47
N THR A 104 10.41 12.95 24.18
CA THR A 104 9.40 13.80 23.53
C THR A 104 7.98 13.43 23.92
N TYR A 105 7.77 12.20 24.37
CA TYR A 105 6.45 11.70 24.80
C TYR A 105 6.44 11.57 26.31
N SER A 106 5.69 12.45 26.98
CA SER A 106 5.51 12.30 28.42
C SER A 106 4.69 11.01 28.68
N HIS A 107 4.97 10.33 29.80
CA HIS A 107 4.15 9.18 30.24
C HIS A 107 2.64 9.49 30.34
N ALA A 108 2.26 10.77 30.29
CA ALA A 108 0.88 11.23 30.29
C ALA A 108 0.23 11.22 28.88
N ASP A 109 1.03 11.20 27.82
CA ASP A 109 0.57 11.18 26.42
C ASP A 109 0.47 9.75 25.89
N LEU A 110 1.06 8.77 26.60
CA LEU A 110 0.97 7.35 26.28
C LEU A 110 -0.27 6.78 26.97
N THR A 111 -1.29 6.45 26.20
CA THR A 111 -2.40 5.64 26.71
C THR A 111 -1.92 4.24 27.05
N ASP A 112 -2.54 3.62 28.07
CA ASP A 112 -2.32 2.20 28.37
C ASP A 112 -2.56 1.40 27.09
N GLY A 113 -1.51 0.72 26.59
CA GLY A 113 -1.58 -0.08 25.37
C GLY A 113 -0.79 0.42 24.17
N THR A 114 -0.29 1.66 24.15
CA THR A 114 0.49 2.20 23.01
C THR A 114 1.76 1.37 22.69
N ALA A 115 2.34 0.71 23.70
CA ALA A 115 3.48 -0.20 23.54
C ALA A 115 3.07 -1.67 23.30
N HIS A 116 1.76 -1.96 23.18
CA HIS A 116 1.29 -3.33 22.97
C HIS A 116 1.24 -3.65 21.48
N LEU A 117 1.89 -4.75 21.10
CA LEU A 117 1.89 -5.31 19.76
C LEU A 117 1.43 -6.77 19.81
N PRO A 118 0.97 -7.34 18.69
CA PRO A 118 0.68 -8.77 18.63
C PRO A 118 1.89 -9.61 19.03
N GLU A 119 1.67 -10.64 19.83
CA GLU A 119 2.74 -11.52 20.33
C GLU A 119 3.61 -12.05 19.18
N GLY A 120 4.94 -11.90 19.31
CA GLY A 120 5.92 -12.29 18.29
C GLY A 120 5.93 -11.40 17.03
N ALA A 121 5.30 -10.24 17.07
CA ALA A 121 5.44 -9.24 16.02
C ALA A 121 6.87 -8.66 15.99
N ARG A 122 7.30 -8.19 14.84
CA ARG A 122 8.45 -7.31 14.69
C ARG A 122 7.95 -5.87 14.73
N MET A 123 8.46 -5.09 15.67
CA MET A 123 8.13 -3.66 15.77
C MET A 123 8.68 -2.89 14.56
N LEU A 124 7.91 -1.92 14.09
CA LEU A 124 8.36 -0.87 13.18
C LEU A 124 8.36 0.46 13.94
N PRO A 125 9.53 1.08 14.19
CA PRO A 125 9.58 2.37 14.88
C PRO A 125 8.93 3.48 14.06
N ASN A 126 8.32 4.44 14.74
CA ASN A 126 7.66 5.59 14.14
C ASN A 126 8.39 6.88 14.53
N ASP A 127 9.44 7.20 13.79
CA ASP A 127 10.27 8.38 14.08
C ASP A 127 9.56 9.71 13.74
N GLU A 128 8.46 9.66 12.99
CA GLU A 128 7.66 10.83 12.58
C GLU A 128 6.40 11.02 13.43
N GLY A 129 6.03 10.03 14.25
CA GLY A 129 4.79 10.01 15.03
C GLY A 129 4.92 9.29 16.36
N VAL A 130 3.79 8.83 16.92
CA VAL A 130 3.74 8.23 18.26
C VAL A 130 3.63 6.71 18.22
N ALA A 131 2.63 6.18 17.52
CA ALA A 131 2.31 4.77 17.58
C ALA A 131 3.26 3.95 16.68
N PRO A 132 3.92 2.91 17.21
CA PRO A 132 4.73 2.01 16.42
C PRO A 132 3.84 1.18 15.48
N GLY A 133 4.40 0.82 14.33
CA GLY A 133 3.80 -0.21 13.48
C GLY A 133 4.30 -1.60 13.87
N ALA A 134 3.79 -2.61 13.17
CA ALA A 134 4.13 -4.00 13.41
C ALA A 134 4.21 -4.83 12.13
N VAL A 135 5.02 -5.88 12.15
CA VAL A 135 4.96 -6.95 11.14
C VAL A 135 4.62 -8.25 11.84
N VAL A 136 3.49 -8.83 11.46
CA VAL A 136 2.99 -10.12 11.96
C VAL A 136 2.85 -11.07 10.78
N ALA A 137 3.65 -12.13 10.75
CA ALA A 137 3.71 -13.04 9.61
C ALA A 137 3.94 -12.26 8.29
N ASN A 138 2.97 -12.26 7.37
CA ASN A 138 3.01 -11.52 6.11
C ASN A 138 2.15 -10.22 6.14
N CYS A 139 1.73 -9.78 7.32
CA CYS A 139 0.95 -8.56 7.51
C CYS A 139 1.82 -7.43 8.07
N TYR A 140 1.79 -6.27 7.42
CA TYR A 140 2.56 -5.07 7.74
C TYR A 140 1.60 -3.97 8.14
N VAL A 141 1.63 -3.55 9.39
CA VAL A 141 0.71 -2.57 9.96
C VAL A 141 1.40 -1.22 10.07
N LEU A 142 0.83 -0.23 9.42
CA LEU A 142 1.39 1.11 9.23
C LEU A 142 0.37 2.17 9.71
N PRO A 143 0.82 3.36 10.14
CA PRO A 143 -0.09 4.43 10.57
C PRO A 143 -0.97 4.98 9.44
N GLY A 144 -2.03 5.70 9.85
CA GLY A 144 -2.93 6.40 8.94
C GLY A 144 -2.38 7.72 8.41
N VAL A 145 -1.59 8.42 9.22
CA VAL A 145 -0.98 9.71 8.85
C VAL A 145 -0.02 9.50 7.67
N PRO A 146 -0.22 10.20 6.54
CA PRO A 146 0.50 9.87 5.30
C PRO A 146 2.03 9.93 5.41
N ASP A 147 2.58 10.90 6.12
CA ASP A 147 4.04 11.06 6.18
C ASP A 147 4.68 10.01 7.11
N GLU A 148 4.03 9.67 8.23
CA GLU A 148 4.41 8.56 9.10
C GLU A 148 4.36 7.22 8.33
N MET A 149 3.26 6.96 7.64
CA MET A 149 3.07 5.74 6.85
C MET A 149 4.15 5.56 5.78
N LYS A 150 4.50 6.65 5.08
CA LYS A 150 5.57 6.62 4.06
C LYS A 150 6.93 6.33 4.67
N ALA A 151 7.29 7.03 5.75
CA ALA A 151 8.56 6.84 6.46
C ALA A 151 8.68 5.39 6.98
N MET A 152 7.62 4.87 7.58
CA MET A 152 7.59 3.52 8.11
C MET A 152 7.61 2.45 6.99
N PHE A 153 6.90 2.67 5.88
CA PHE A 153 6.97 1.78 4.72
C PHE A 153 8.38 1.65 4.17
N GLU A 154 9.17 2.72 4.12
CA GLU A 154 10.55 2.65 3.60
C GLU A 154 11.45 1.74 4.43
N GLN A 155 11.15 1.49 5.71
CA GLN A 155 11.90 0.54 6.56
C GLN A 155 11.71 -0.91 6.08
N VAL A 156 10.56 -1.23 5.50
CA VAL A 156 10.20 -2.57 5.02
C VAL A 156 10.17 -2.66 3.49
N ALA A 157 10.36 -1.57 2.80
CA ALA A 157 10.24 -1.49 1.35
C ALA A 157 11.11 -2.52 0.60
N GLY A 158 12.26 -2.92 1.17
CA GLY A 158 13.13 -3.96 0.63
C GLY A 158 12.51 -5.35 0.58
N GLU A 159 11.48 -5.60 1.40
CA GLU A 159 10.79 -6.89 1.50
C GLU A 159 9.76 -7.07 0.36
N PHE A 160 9.37 -5.99 -0.31
CA PHE A 160 8.44 -5.99 -1.44
C PHE A 160 9.17 -6.02 -2.79
N ALA A 161 10.09 -6.95 -2.94
CA ALA A 161 10.82 -7.12 -4.20
C ALA A 161 10.06 -8.06 -5.14
N GLY A 162 9.92 -7.64 -6.39
CA GLY A 162 9.35 -8.44 -7.47
C GLY A 162 10.13 -8.23 -8.77
N GLU A 163 9.63 -8.79 -9.86
CA GLU A 163 10.19 -8.55 -11.18
C GLU A 163 9.98 -7.07 -11.55
N LYS A 164 11.08 -6.34 -11.73
CA LYS A 164 11.02 -4.90 -12.02
C LYS A 164 10.26 -4.67 -13.32
N ARG A 165 9.20 -3.88 -13.25
CA ARG A 165 8.45 -3.46 -14.44
C ARG A 165 8.92 -2.08 -14.90
N HIS A 166 9.24 -2.00 -16.18
CA HIS A 166 9.54 -0.75 -16.85
C HIS A 166 8.25 -0.12 -17.35
N VAL A 167 8.18 1.21 -17.31
CA VAL A 167 6.98 1.96 -17.67
C VAL A 167 7.36 3.10 -18.59
N GLU A 168 6.64 3.24 -19.70
CA GLU A 168 6.65 4.40 -20.58
C GLU A 168 5.24 4.96 -20.69
N VAL A 169 5.14 6.27 -20.96
CA VAL A 169 3.86 6.96 -21.13
C VAL A 169 3.83 7.64 -22.48
N VAL A 170 2.73 7.47 -23.19
CA VAL A 170 2.42 8.15 -24.44
C VAL A 170 1.11 8.90 -24.27
N TYR A 171 1.06 10.15 -24.73
CA TYR A 171 -0.15 10.95 -24.77
C TYR A 171 -0.68 11.01 -26.20
N ALA A 172 -2.00 10.87 -26.34
CA ALA A 172 -2.71 10.97 -27.61
C ALA A 172 -3.85 12.00 -27.45
N ALA A 173 -3.95 12.93 -28.41
CA ALA A 173 -5.04 13.93 -28.44
C ALA A 173 -6.34 13.34 -28.99
N GLU A 174 -6.30 12.15 -29.55
CA GLU A 174 -7.43 11.44 -30.13
C GLU A 174 -8.34 10.79 -29.07
N PRO A 175 -9.63 10.55 -29.40
CA PRO A 175 -10.52 9.78 -28.55
C PRO A 175 -10.02 8.35 -28.34
N GLU A 176 -10.26 7.79 -27.16
CA GLU A 176 -9.87 6.41 -26.83
C GLU A 176 -10.36 5.37 -27.85
N SER A 177 -11.57 5.56 -28.38
CA SER A 177 -12.16 4.68 -29.39
C SER A 177 -11.36 4.61 -30.71
N ALA A 178 -10.62 5.67 -31.03
CA ALA A 178 -9.74 5.70 -32.20
C ALA A 178 -8.39 4.99 -31.95
N LEU A 179 -8.06 4.69 -30.71
CA LEU A 179 -6.80 4.09 -30.30
C LEU A 179 -6.86 2.55 -30.15
N ILE A 180 -8.05 1.95 -30.16
CA ILE A 180 -8.26 0.54 -29.86
C ILE A 180 -7.37 -0.38 -30.69
N ASP A 181 -7.42 -0.26 -32.01
CA ASP A 181 -6.65 -1.11 -32.94
C ASP A 181 -5.14 -0.95 -32.70
N ARG A 182 -4.68 0.26 -32.36
CA ARG A 182 -3.26 0.55 -32.10
C ARG A 182 -2.82 0.01 -30.74
N ILE A 183 -3.69 0.04 -29.75
CA ILE A 183 -3.46 -0.57 -28.42
C ILE A 183 -3.36 -2.09 -28.55
N GLU A 184 -4.25 -2.71 -29.31
CA GLU A 184 -4.22 -4.15 -29.57
C GLU A 184 -2.95 -4.53 -30.34
N ALA A 185 -2.63 -3.80 -31.42
CA ALA A 185 -1.46 -4.06 -32.24
C ALA A 185 -0.13 -3.93 -31.46
N VAL A 186 0.02 -2.94 -30.58
CA VAL A 186 1.23 -2.80 -29.77
C VAL A 186 1.34 -3.92 -28.71
N ARG A 187 0.23 -4.34 -28.12
CA ARG A 187 0.20 -5.47 -27.18
C ARG A 187 0.62 -6.78 -27.85
N GLU A 188 0.05 -7.07 -29.01
CA GLU A 188 0.36 -8.28 -29.78
C GLU A 188 1.81 -8.28 -30.29
N ARG A 189 2.29 -7.12 -30.77
CA ARG A 189 3.61 -7.02 -31.38
C ARG A 189 4.76 -7.11 -30.37
N PHE A 190 4.61 -6.47 -29.22
CA PHE A 190 5.70 -6.31 -28.24
C PHE A 190 5.50 -7.14 -26.97
N GLY A 191 4.32 -7.75 -26.76
CA GLY A 191 4.04 -8.52 -25.55
C GLY A 191 3.99 -7.66 -24.29
N VAL A 192 3.62 -6.39 -24.40
CA VAL A 192 3.55 -5.41 -23.31
C VAL A 192 2.12 -5.23 -22.81
N ASP A 193 1.97 -4.82 -21.54
CA ASP A 193 0.68 -4.38 -21.01
C ASP A 193 0.47 -2.91 -21.35
N VAL A 194 -0.74 -2.56 -21.79
CA VAL A 194 -1.13 -1.16 -22.06
C VAL A 194 -2.38 -0.82 -21.31
N GLY A 195 -2.27 0.20 -20.45
CA GLY A 195 -3.42 0.84 -19.80
C GLY A 195 -3.78 2.13 -20.52
N SER A 196 -5.07 2.34 -20.76
CA SER A 196 -5.63 3.56 -21.35
C SER A 196 -6.38 4.36 -20.29
N TYR A 197 -6.08 5.65 -20.20
CA TYR A 197 -6.63 6.56 -19.19
C TYR A 197 -7.13 7.84 -19.88
N PRO A 198 -8.43 7.94 -20.16
CA PRO A 198 -9.03 9.13 -20.74
C PRO A 198 -8.95 10.35 -19.82
N GLY A 199 -8.81 11.54 -20.42
CA GLY A 199 -8.75 12.84 -19.75
C GLY A 199 -8.85 13.95 -20.81
N ASP A 200 -8.04 14.99 -20.70
CA ASP A 200 -7.80 15.93 -21.81
C ASP A 200 -6.90 15.23 -22.85
N GLY A 201 -7.52 14.39 -23.70
CA GLY A 201 -6.83 13.37 -24.51
C GLY A 201 -6.76 12.04 -23.77
N VAL A 202 -5.88 11.14 -24.20
CA VAL A 202 -5.69 9.81 -23.65
C VAL A 202 -4.24 9.61 -23.23
N ARG A 203 -4.03 9.22 -21.99
CA ARG A 203 -2.73 8.80 -21.48
C ARG A 203 -2.62 7.28 -21.57
N LEU A 204 -1.72 6.80 -22.44
CA LEU A 204 -1.40 5.38 -22.59
C LEU A 204 -0.18 5.04 -21.73
N LYS A 205 -0.35 4.10 -20.79
CA LYS A 205 0.73 3.59 -19.93
C LYS A 205 1.14 2.22 -20.45
N ILE A 206 2.36 2.14 -21.03
CA ILE A 206 2.94 0.92 -21.53
C ILE A 206 3.86 0.35 -20.46
N GLN A 207 3.77 -0.94 -20.16
CA GLN A 207 4.59 -1.56 -19.12
C GLN A 207 4.93 -3.01 -19.46
N GLY A 208 6.13 -3.44 -19.03
CA GLY A 208 6.66 -4.77 -19.24
C GLY A 208 7.92 -5.00 -18.41
N THR A 209 8.48 -6.21 -18.52
CA THR A 209 9.66 -6.61 -17.73
C THR A 209 10.98 -6.25 -18.42
N ASP A 210 10.97 -6.04 -19.73
CA ASP A 210 12.14 -5.65 -20.52
C ASP A 210 12.08 -4.15 -20.88
N ALA A 211 13.10 -3.39 -20.50
CA ALA A 211 13.15 -1.93 -20.68
C ALA A 211 13.25 -1.50 -22.15
N GLU A 212 13.95 -2.28 -22.98
CA GLU A 212 14.13 -1.96 -24.39
C GLU A 212 12.83 -2.19 -25.13
N THR A 213 12.19 -3.33 -24.93
CA THR A 213 10.87 -3.67 -25.49
C THR A 213 9.81 -2.63 -25.13
N VAL A 214 9.76 -2.18 -23.86
CA VAL A 214 8.80 -1.15 -23.42
C VAL A 214 9.06 0.19 -24.12
N ARG A 215 10.33 0.58 -24.30
CA ARG A 215 10.70 1.79 -25.02
C ARG A 215 10.33 1.72 -26.50
N GLU A 216 10.67 0.61 -27.16
CA GLU A 216 10.32 0.38 -28.57
C GLU A 216 8.81 0.40 -28.80
N ALA A 217 8.03 -0.21 -27.90
CA ALA A 217 6.57 -0.19 -27.93
C ALA A 217 6.01 1.25 -27.79
N ALA A 218 6.59 2.04 -26.88
CA ALA A 218 6.20 3.43 -26.69
C ALA A 218 6.55 4.29 -27.91
N ASP A 219 7.74 4.12 -28.50
CA ASP A 219 8.14 4.84 -29.71
C ASP A 219 7.27 4.46 -30.90
N TRP A 220 6.94 3.19 -31.05
CA TRP A 220 6.01 2.70 -32.08
C TRP A 220 4.61 3.36 -31.96
N LEU A 221 4.12 3.55 -30.73
CA LEU A 221 2.86 4.24 -30.49
C LEU A 221 2.97 5.75 -30.76
N ARG A 222 4.04 6.42 -30.30
CA ARG A 222 4.28 7.86 -30.52
C ARG A 222 4.24 8.24 -32.00
N GLU A 223 4.75 7.37 -32.87
CA GLU A 223 4.72 7.60 -34.32
C GLU A 223 3.31 7.46 -34.94
N ARG A 224 2.35 6.91 -34.20
CA ARG A 224 1.03 6.50 -34.72
C ARG A 224 -0.15 7.15 -34.02
N VAL A 225 0.09 7.98 -33.03
CA VAL A 225 -0.93 8.75 -32.33
C VAL A 225 -0.79 10.25 -32.65
N GLU A 226 -1.89 10.97 -32.62
CA GLU A 226 -1.85 12.44 -32.72
C GLU A 226 -1.44 13.01 -31.34
N GLY A 227 -0.38 13.79 -31.31
CA GLY A 227 0.18 14.40 -30.10
C GLY A 227 -0.40 15.76 -29.77
#